data_bfe39388d578cf143e71735677c6e9f6
#
_entry.id   bfe39388d578cf143e71735677c6e9f6
#
_cell.length_a   1.000
_cell.length_b   1.000
_cell.length_c   1.000
_cell.angle_alpha   90.00
_cell.angle_beta   90.00
_cell.angle_gamma   90.00
#
_symmetry.space_group_name_H-M   'P 1'
#
loop_
_entity.id
_entity.type
_entity.pdbx_description
1 polymer ?
#
loop_
_entity_poly.entity_id
_entity_poly.type
_entity_poly.pdbx_seq_one_letter_code
_entity_poly.pdbx_strand_id
1 'polypeptide(L)'
;RVLSCPIPYYRNDLTETPLVEKLIYHIEMTYKISLSQFEIDFLCFPFNIRFIDTLSKPSYQSEQLSNIFQGIVKKVKETMLVHFDDEELFEEIKSHLGPLINRLIFHVQANDIFHGEVQTQYPFAFEMAKIAGEELSVIFGSELELSEIGYLALYFEMILRKQNSVVNGSRKQIAVVCTTGRGTAAMIIQQLRRILGNDVDITQYSEEDFNLDLNQDYFAIFTTVPLKYKDSKSPVIQVNHLFDD
;
A
#
# COMPACT_ATOMS: atom_id res chain seq x y z
N ARG A 1 2.45 13.81 37.34
CA ARG A 1 1.14 13.87 36.64
C ARG A 1 0.69 12.45 36.39
N VAL A 2 -0.34 12.00 37.05
CA VAL A 2 -0.91 10.68 36.82
C VAL A 2 -1.61 10.72 35.47
N LEU A 3 -1.19 9.88 34.53
CA LEU A 3 -1.89 9.71 33.26
C LEU A 3 -3.19 8.96 33.56
N SER A 4 -4.32 9.59 33.27
CA SER A 4 -5.64 9.01 33.50
C SER A 4 -6.32 8.74 32.16
N CYS A 5 -6.94 7.61 32.10
CA CYS A 5 -7.79 7.11 31.05
C CYS A 5 -7.09 6.32 29.95
N PRO A 6 -6.95 5.03 30.13
CA PRO A 6 -6.62 4.14 29.02
C PRO A 6 -7.81 4.08 28.08
N ILE A 7 -7.53 4.27 26.81
CA ILE A 7 -8.49 3.94 25.78
C ILE A 7 -8.58 2.41 25.71
N PRO A 8 -9.79 1.81 25.63
CA PRO A 8 -9.98 0.37 25.71
C PRO A 8 -9.33 -0.45 24.58
N TYR A 9 -8.72 0.23 23.59
CA TYR A 9 -8.09 -0.39 22.43
C TYR A 9 -6.57 -0.55 22.54
N TYR A 10 -5.94 -0.09 23.63
CA TYR A 10 -4.50 -0.26 23.78
C TYR A 10 -4.16 -1.73 23.95
N ARG A 11 -3.16 -2.18 23.21
CA ARG A 11 -2.61 -3.53 23.24
C ARG A 11 -1.28 -3.53 23.99
N ASN A 12 -1.21 -4.22 25.10
CA ASN A 12 0.02 -4.42 25.85
C ASN A 12 0.39 -5.92 25.87
N ASP A 13 1.20 -6.33 24.92
CA ASP A 13 1.63 -7.74 24.80
C ASP A 13 2.80 -8.11 25.72
N LEU A 14 3.41 -7.12 26.39
CA LEU A 14 4.65 -7.29 27.14
C LEU A 14 4.51 -7.17 28.65
N THR A 15 3.34 -6.79 29.19
CA THR A 15 3.14 -6.57 30.63
C THR A 15 3.46 -7.78 31.51
N GLU A 16 3.35 -8.99 30.96
CA GLU A 16 3.57 -10.24 31.68
C GLU A 16 4.99 -10.81 31.46
N THR A 17 5.90 -10.05 30.87
CA THR A 17 7.27 -10.54 30.68
C THR A 17 8.12 -10.30 31.92
N PRO A 18 9.01 -11.24 32.29
CA PRO A 18 9.90 -11.06 33.45
C PRO A 18 10.81 -9.81 33.35
N LEU A 19 11.05 -9.32 32.14
CA LEU A 19 11.83 -8.10 31.90
C LEU A 19 11.05 -6.86 32.34
N VAL A 20 9.77 -6.78 31.98
CA VAL A 20 8.89 -5.66 32.32
C VAL A 20 8.64 -5.62 33.81
N GLU A 21 8.37 -6.76 34.44
CA GLU A 21 8.21 -6.87 35.89
C GLU A 21 9.44 -6.33 36.65
N LYS A 22 10.65 -6.72 36.22
CA LYS A 22 11.88 -6.22 36.79
C LYS A 22 12.08 -4.72 36.57
N LEU A 23 11.72 -4.22 35.40
CA LEU A 23 11.81 -2.79 35.08
C LEU A 23 10.88 -1.98 35.99
N ILE A 24 9.62 -2.39 36.09
CA ILE A 24 8.60 -1.76 36.95
C ILE A 24 9.08 -1.76 38.39
N TYR A 25 9.45 -2.94 38.92
CA TYR A 25 9.96 -3.08 40.29
C TYR A 25 11.14 -2.15 40.55
N HIS A 26 12.10 -2.07 39.63
CA HIS A 26 13.27 -1.21 39.79
C HIS A 26 12.89 0.28 39.82
N ILE A 27 11.96 0.71 38.96
CA ILE A 27 11.47 2.10 38.93
C ILE A 27 10.76 2.44 40.26
N GLU A 28 9.80 1.60 40.67
CA GLU A 28 9.02 1.85 41.90
C GLU A 28 9.89 1.90 43.14
N MET A 29 10.86 0.98 43.25
CA MET A 29 11.79 0.94 44.39
C MET A 29 12.75 2.12 44.41
N THR A 30 13.28 2.49 43.24
CA THR A 30 14.29 3.57 43.15
C THR A 30 13.66 4.94 43.45
N TYR A 31 12.48 5.18 42.86
CA TYR A 31 11.82 6.49 42.96
C TYR A 31 10.76 6.53 44.09
N LYS A 32 10.52 5.42 44.79
CA LYS A 32 9.54 5.30 45.87
C LYS A 32 8.14 5.74 45.42
N ILE A 33 7.72 5.31 44.24
CA ILE A 33 6.43 5.58 43.64
C ILE A 33 5.70 4.25 43.38
N SER A 34 4.41 4.32 43.13
CA SER A 34 3.64 3.21 42.57
C SER A 34 3.10 3.64 41.21
N LEU A 35 3.34 2.81 40.20
CA LEU A 35 2.91 3.08 38.84
C LEU A 35 1.47 2.59 38.64
N SER A 36 0.64 3.42 38.02
CA SER A 36 -0.66 3.00 37.52
C SER A 36 -0.51 2.08 36.31
N GLN A 37 -1.55 1.29 35.99
CA GLN A 37 -1.52 0.42 34.83
C GLN A 37 -1.23 1.19 33.53
N PHE A 38 -1.79 2.40 33.39
CA PHE A 38 -1.55 3.22 32.21
C PHE A 38 -0.10 3.73 32.10
N GLU A 39 0.55 4.01 33.22
CA GLU A 39 1.98 4.38 33.23
C GLU A 39 2.86 3.17 32.86
N ILE A 40 2.48 1.97 33.33
CA ILE A 40 3.12 0.72 32.93
C ILE A 40 2.97 0.50 31.43
N ASP A 41 1.75 0.64 30.90
CA ASP A 41 1.44 0.50 29.49
C ASP A 41 2.24 1.51 28.64
N PHE A 42 2.34 2.76 29.11
CA PHE A 42 3.14 3.78 28.46
C PHE A 42 4.64 3.45 28.45
N LEU A 43 5.17 2.93 29.54
CA LEU A 43 6.57 2.46 29.61
C LEU A 43 6.84 1.28 28.69
N CYS A 44 5.84 0.40 28.48
CA CYS A 44 5.95 -0.75 27.56
C CYS A 44 5.75 -0.39 26.09
N PHE A 45 5.12 0.74 25.80
CA PHE A 45 4.79 1.18 24.44
C PHE A 45 5.99 1.13 23.48
N PRO A 46 7.20 1.63 23.77
CA PRO A 46 8.33 1.60 22.85
C PRO A 46 8.78 0.18 22.45
N PHE A 47 8.49 -0.81 23.29
CA PHE A 47 8.79 -2.21 23.02
C PHE A 47 7.69 -2.83 22.15
N ASN A 48 6.43 -2.50 22.39
CA ASN A 48 5.28 -3.03 21.65
C ASN A 48 5.26 -2.65 20.18
N ILE A 49 5.79 -1.48 19.80
CA ILE A 49 5.86 -1.06 18.40
C ILE A 49 6.97 -1.77 17.60
N ARG A 50 7.90 -2.46 18.25
CA ARG A 50 9.04 -3.12 17.60
C ARG A 50 8.91 -4.64 17.50
N PHE A 51 8.06 -5.27 18.32
CA PHE A 51 8.06 -6.73 18.51
C PHE A 51 6.75 -7.42 18.10
N ILE A 52 5.94 -6.79 17.27
CA ILE A 52 4.59 -7.29 16.93
C ILE A 52 4.60 -8.62 16.18
N ASP A 53 5.62 -8.91 15.38
CA ASP A 53 5.64 -10.12 14.53
C ASP A 53 5.94 -11.42 15.28
N THR A 54 6.47 -11.37 16.50
CA THR A 54 6.97 -12.58 17.17
C THR A 54 6.07 -13.13 18.28
N LEU A 55 5.05 -12.39 18.73
CA LEU A 55 4.27 -12.75 19.93
C LEU A 55 2.76 -12.91 19.69
N SER A 56 2.29 -12.80 18.47
CA SER A 56 0.84 -12.77 18.18
C SER A 56 0.20 -14.15 18.30
N LYS A 57 -0.30 -14.45 19.49
CA LYS A 57 -1.41 -15.40 19.62
C LYS A 57 -2.70 -14.68 19.18
N PRO A 58 -3.64 -15.34 18.47
CA PRO A 58 -4.95 -14.77 18.23
C PRO A 58 -5.62 -14.51 19.58
N SER A 59 -5.78 -13.24 19.92
CA SER A 59 -6.38 -12.80 21.16
C SER A 59 -7.60 -11.93 20.88
N TYR A 60 -8.41 -11.67 21.87
CA TYR A 60 -9.55 -10.72 21.87
C TYR A 60 -9.20 -9.37 21.18
N GLN A 61 -7.95 -9.00 21.19
CA GLN A 61 -7.42 -7.79 20.56
C GLN A 61 -7.39 -7.88 19.02
N SER A 62 -7.30 -9.08 18.44
CA SER A 62 -7.36 -9.25 16.99
C SER A 62 -8.77 -8.94 16.45
N GLU A 63 -9.81 -9.25 17.22
CA GLU A 63 -11.20 -8.95 16.87
C GLU A 63 -11.47 -7.43 16.92
N GLN A 64 -10.96 -6.74 17.94
CA GLN A 64 -11.08 -5.29 18.04
C GLN A 64 -10.34 -4.58 16.87
N LEU A 65 -9.14 -5.03 16.53
CA LEU A 65 -8.38 -4.50 15.41
C LEU A 65 -9.13 -4.71 14.10
N SER A 66 -9.71 -5.89 13.90
CA SER A 66 -10.53 -6.21 12.74
C SER A 66 -11.77 -5.30 12.65
N ASN A 67 -12.46 -5.06 13.78
CA ASN A 67 -13.64 -4.19 13.82
C ASN A 67 -13.29 -2.74 13.46
N ILE A 68 -12.17 -2.21 13.96
CA ILE A 68 -11.66 -0.87 13.59
C ILE A 68 -11.34 -0.84 12.11
N PHE A 69 -10.63 -1.83 11.59
CA PHE A 69 -10.30 -1.94 10.19
C PHE A 69 -11.53 -1.97 9.30
N GLN A 70 -12.55 -2.76 9.64
CA GLN A 70 -13.81 -2.83 8.88
C GLN A 70 -14.52 -1.48 8.84
N GLY A 71 -14.51 -0.72 9.93
CA GLY A 71 -15.04 0.65 9.96
C GLY A 71 -14.33 1.57 8.97
N ILE A 72 -12.98 1.54 8.99
CA ILE A 72 -12.13 2.32 8.08
C ILE A 72 -12.42 1.97 6.62
N VAL A 73 -12.38 0.68 6.29
CA VAL A 73 -12.57 0.19 4.91
C VAL A 73 -13.96 0.53 4.40
N LYS A 74 -14.99 0.33 5.20
CA LYS A 74 -16.35 0.71 4.85
C LYS A 74 -16.43 2.19 4.50
N LYS A 75 -15.88 3.06 5.34
CA LYS A 75 -15.87 4.51 5.12
C LYS A 75 -15.16 4.89 3.82
N VAL A 76 -13.99 4.32 3.55
CA VAL A 76 -13.23 4.56 2.32
C VAL A 76 -14.02 4.11 1.09
N LYS A 77 -14.57 2.89 1.11
CA LYS A 77 -15.33 2.34 -0.02
C LYS A 77 -16.58 3.15 -0.33
N GLU A 78 -17.34 3.56 0.69
CA GLU A 78 -18.56 4.36 0.53
C GLU A 78 -18.24 5.77 0.03
N THR A 79 -17.15 6.40 0.47
CA THR A 79 -16.79 7.77 0.10
C THR A 79 -16.18 7.85 -1.29
N MET A 80 -15.28 6.92 -1.63
CA MET A 80 -14.51 6.92 -2.89
C MET A 80 -15.17 6.07 -3.98
N LEU A 81 -16.22 5.30 -3.67
CA LEU A 81 -16.88 4.34 -4.57
C LEU A 81 -15.89 3.33 -5.17
N VAL A 82 -14.96 2.86 -4.35
CA VAL A 82 -13.92 1.89 -4.72
C VAL A 82 -14.27 0.50 -4.20
N HIS A 83 -13.75 -0.51 -4.90
CA HIS A 83 -13.85 -1.90 -4.48
C HIS A 83 -12.44 -2.48 -4.39
N PHE A 84 -12.15 -3.21 -3.36
CA PHE A 84 -10.91 -4.00 -3.18
C PHE A 84 -11.17 -5.13 -2.18
N ASP A 85 -10.24 -6.09 -2.14
CA ASP A 85 -10.29 -7.22 -1.24
C ASP A 85 -9.91 -6.78 0.18
N ASP A 86 -10.87 -6.90 1.11
CA ASP A 86 -10.71 -6.46 2.49
C ASP A 86 -9.83 -7.41 3.29
N GLU A 87 -9.95 -8.72 3.02
CA GLU A 87 -9.17 -9.73 3.73
C GLU A 87 -7.70 -9.60 3.35
N GLU A 88 -7.42 -9.44 2.07
CA GLU A 88 -6.05 -9.23 1.58
C GLU A 88 -5.45 -7.94 2.14
N LEU A 89 -6.17 -6.83 2.12
CA LEU A 89 -5.69 -5.58 2.70
C LEU A 89 -5.46 -5.71 4.21
N PHE A 90 -6.35 -6.39 4.93
CA PHE A 90 -6.20 -6.59 6.38
C PHE A 90 -4.94 -7.37 6.73
N GLU A 91 -4.68 -8.46 6.02
CA GLU A 91 -3.47 -9.27 6.25
C GLU A 91 -2.18 -8.47 6.09
N GLU A 92 -2.15 -7.57 5.12
CA GLU A 92 -0.97 -6.73 4.87
C GLU A 92 -0.83 -5.59 5.89
N ILE A 93 -1.94 -4.93 6.28
CA ILE A 93 -1.90 -3.72 7.10
C ILE A 93 -1.93 -4.00 8.60
N LYS A 94 -2.41 -5.17 9.06
CA LYS A 94 -2.64 -5.45 10.49
C LYS A 94 -1.39 -5.25 11.36
N SER A 95 -0.22 -5.59 10.83
CA SER A 95 1.08 -5.39 11.52
C SER A 95 1.44 -3.91 11.71
N HIS A 96 0.95 -3.04 10.84
CA HIS A 96 1.12 -1.60 10.93
C HIS A 96 0.01 -0.92 11.74
N LEU A 97 -1.23 -1.37 11.56
CA LEU A 97 -2.41 -0.75 12.16
C LEU A 97 -2.39 -0.79 13.70
N GLY A 98 -1.96 -1.91 14.29
CA GLY A 98 -1.83 -2.01 15.74
C GLY A 98 -0.87 -0.97 16.34
N PRO A 99 0.40 -0.89 15.87
CA PRO A 99 1.33 0.17 16.28
C PRO A 99 0.83 1.59 16.02
N LEU A 100 0.15 1.84 14.89
CA LEU A 100 -0.44 3.13 14.58
C LEU A 100 -1.48 3.53 15.64
N ILE A 101 -2.38 2.61 15.99
CA ILE A 101 -3.38 2.83 17.05
C ILE A 101 -2.69 3.16 18.37
N ASN A 102 -1.65 2.42 18.74
CA ASN A 102 -0.89 2.70 19.96
C ASN A 102 -0.27 4.10 19.93
N ARG A 103 0.29 4.53 18.78
CA ARG A 103 0.83 5.90 18.64
C ARG A 103 -0.25 6.96 18.77
N LEU A 104 -1.44 6.72 18.23
CA LEU A 104 -2.57 7.64 18.41
C LEU A 104 -2.98 7.77 19.89
N ILE A 105 -3.09 6.64 20.61
CA ILE A 105 -3.46 6.61 22.02
C ILE A 105 -2.45 7.36 22.90
N PHE A 106 -1.17 7.20 22.62
CA PHE A 106 -0.09 7.83 23.39
C PHE A 106 0.40 9.16 22.82
N HIS A 107 -0.23 9.67 21.74
CA HIS A 107 0.14 10.91 21.06
C HIS A 107 1.63 10.94 20.66
N VAL A 108 2.11 9.84 20.12
CA VAL A 108 3.46 9.71 19.58
C VAL A 108 3.39 9.75 18.07
N GLN A 109 4.26 10.54 17.46
CA GLN A 109 4.31 10.70 16.00
C GLN A 109 5.29 9.70 15.38
N ALA A 110 4.98 9.21 14.19
CA ALA A 110 5.94 8.50 13.35
C ALA A 110 6.85 9.50 12.61
N ASN A 111 8.09 9.09 12.37
CA ASN A 111 8.98 9.87 11.52
C ASN A 111 8.49 9.82 10.07
N ASP A 112 8.36 10.98 9.43
CA ASP A 112 8.11 11.06 8.00
C ASP A 112 9.41 10.81 7.22
N ILE A 113 9.62 9.56 6.84
CA ILE A 113 10.77 9.17 6.00
C ILE A 113 10.55 9.45 4.51
N PHE A 114 9.33 9.75 4.11
CA PHE A 114 8.95 9.98 2.70
C PHE A 114 8.90 11.46 2.33
N HIS A 115 9.01 12.37 3.31
CA HIS A 115 9.04 13.84 3.10
C HIS A 115 7.91 14.35 2.18
N GLY A 116 6.71 13.74 2.28
CA GLY A 116 5.55 14.12 1.48
C GLY A 116 5.53 13.55 0.04
N GLU A 117 6.53 12.79 -0.38
CA GLU A 117 6.58 12.23 -1.75
C GLU A 117 5.41 11.29 -2.04
N VAL A 118 4.90 10.57 -1.05
CA VAL A 118 3.78 9.63 -1.22
C VAL A 118 2.52 10.35 -1.72
N GLN A 119 2.24 11.55 -1.23
CA GLN A 119 1.11 12.34 -1.69
C GLN A 119 1.20 12.69 -3.17
N THR A 120 2.42 12.98 -3.65
CA THR A 120 2.67 13.36 -5.03
C THR A 120 2.65 12.15 -5.97
N GLN A 121 3.25 11.04 -5.51
CA GLN A 121 3.39 9.83 -6.33
C GLN A 121 2.10 9.01 -6.41
N TYR A 122 1.31 8.98 -5.33
CA TYR A 122 0.11 8.16 -5.19
C TYR A 122 -1.09 8.97 -4.69
N PRO A 123 -1.51 10.04 -5.40
CA PRO A 123 -2.52 10.99 -4.91
C PRO A 123 -3.86 10.32 -4.62
N PHE A 124 -4.27 9.32 -5.39
CA PHE A 124 -5.54 8.63 -5.19
C PHE A 124 -5.51 7.77 -3.92
N ALA A 125 -4.46 6.97 -3.72
CA ALA A 125 -4.28 6.18 -2.51
C ALA A 125 -4.10 7.07 -1.27
N PHE A 126 -3.48 8.24 -1.44
CA PHE A 126 -3.33 9.22 -0.37
C PHE A 126 -4.67 9.81 0.09
N GLU A 127 -5.60 10.10 -0.84
CA GLU A 127 -6.96 10.52 -0.48
C GLU A 127 -7.74 9.40 0.23
N MET A 128 -7.59 8.13 -0.17
CA MET A 128 -8.15 7.00 0.56
C MET A 128 -7.60 6.94 2.00
N ALA A 129 -6.31 7.15 2.16
CA ALA A 129 -5.65 7.16 3.47
C ALA A 129 -6.10 8.34 4.35
N LYS A 130 -6.39 9.50 3.77
CA LYS A 130 -6.96 10.65 4.51
C LYS A 130 -8.33 10.30 5.08
N ILE A 131 -9.20 9.70 4.27
CA ILE A 131 -10.53 9.26 4.72
C ILE A 131 -10.42 8.22 5.83
N ALA A 132 -9.47 7.26 5.70
CA ALA A 132 -9.16 6.29 6.74
C ALA A 132 -8.67 6.97 8.02
N GLY A 133 -7.83 8.01 7.89
CA GLY A 133 -7.32 8.82 8.99
C GLY A 133 -8.41 9.61 9.70
N GLU A 134 -9.37 10.18 8.96
CA GLU A 134 -10.54 10.87 9.54
C GLU A 134 -11.37 9.91 10.41
N GLU A 135 -11.61 8.69 9.95
CA GLU A 135 -12.34 7.68 10.73
C GLU A 135 -11.59 7.28 12.00
N LEU A 136 -10.27 7.07 11.91
CA LEU A 136 -9.43 6.84 13.08
C LEU A 136 -9.44 8.02 14.04
N SER A 137 -9.42 9.24 13.52
CA SER A 137 -9.49 10.47 14.35
C SER A 137 -10.81 10.58 15.12
N VAL A 138 -11.91 10.15 14.52
CA VAL A 138 -13.22 10.08 15.20
C VAL A 138 -13.19 9.05 16.33
N ILE A 139 -12.59 7.87 16.10
CA ILE A 139 -12.54 6.80 17.08
C ILE A 139 -11.64 7.16 18.26
N PHE A 140 -10.46 7.73 18.01
CA PHE A 140 -9.42 7.95 19.01
C PHE A 140 -9.31 9.39 19.51
N GLY A 141 -10.04 10.33 18.92
CA GLY A 141 -10.01 11.75 19.31
C GLY A 141 -8.67 12.44 19.05
N SER A 142 -7.86 11.92 18.13
CA SER A 142 -6.54 12.43 17.78
C SER A 142 -6.36 12.42 16.27
N GLU A 143 -5.93 13.54 15.68
CA GLU A 143 -5.68 13.61 14.24
C GLU A 143 -4.43 12.82 13.86
N LEU A 144 -4.48 12.20 12.68
CA LEU A 144 -3.33 11.53 12.10
C LEU A 144 -2.39 12.56 11.47
N GLU A 145 -1.11 12.40 11.75
CA GLU A 145 -0.06 13.14 11.08
C GLU A 145 0.09 12.71 9.60
N LEU A 146 0.59 13.62 8.76
CA LEU A 146 0.80 13.34 7.34
C LEU A 146 1.71 12.13 7.08
N SER A 147 2.67 11.88 7.97
CA SER A 147 3.52 10.69 7.95
C SER A 147 2.71 9.39 8.06
N GLU A 148 1.77 9.31 8.98
CA GLU A 148 0.91 8.13 9.18
C GLU A 148 -0.06 7.95 7.99
N ILE A 149 -0.60 9.05 7.48
CA ILE A 149 -1.42 9.03 6.26
C ILE A 149 -0.59 8.51 5.07
N GLY A 150 0.67 8.93 4.94
CA GLY A 150 1.59 8.42 3.93
C GLY A 150 1.81 6.91 4.03
N TYR A 151 2.02 6.38 5.22
CA TYR A 151 2.14 4.93 5.43
C TYR A 151 0.87 4.18 5.06
N LEU A 152 -0.31 4.66 5.47
CA LEU A 152 -1.59 4.06 5.09
C LEU A 152 -1.81 4.09 3.57
N ALA A 153 -1.41 5.18 2.90
CA ALA A 153 -1.52 5.33 1.47
C ALA A 153 -0.74 4.27 0.70
N LEU A 154 0.43 3.85 1.20
CA LEU A 154 1.21 2.78 0.56
C LEU A 154 0.47 1.44 0.57
N TYR A 155 -0.26 1.11 1.63
CA TYR A 155 -1.09 -0.10 1.68
C TYR A 155 -2.27 -0.03 0.72
N PHE A 156 -2.94 1.13 0.63
CA PHE A 156 -4.00 1.33 -0.36
C PHE A 156 -3.47 1.25 -1.79
N GLU A 157 -2.33 1.86 -2.08
CA GLU A 157 -1.69 1.76 -3.40
C GLU A 157 -1.34 0.31 -3.76
N MET A 158 -0.81 -0.44 -2.80
CA MET A 158 -0.46 -1.85 -3.01
C MET A 158 -1.69 -2.69 -3.38
N ILE A 159 -2.82 -2.54 -2.66
CA ILE A 159 -4.02 -3.31 -2.95
C ILE A 159 -4.65 -2.91 -4.28
N LEU A 160 -4.64 -1.61 -4.63
CA LEU A 160 -5.12 -1.12 -5.91
C LEU A 160 -4.30 -1.70 -7.08
N ARG A 161 -2.98 -1.79 -6.94
CA ARG A 161 -2.11 -2.42 -7.96
C ARG A 161 -2.38 -3.90 -8.11
N LYS A 162 -2.53 -4.63 -7.01
CA LYS A 162 -2.87 -6.06 -7.05
C LYS A 162 -4.18 -6.29 -7.78
N GLN A 163 -5.21 -5.49 -7.51
CA GLN A 163 -6.49 -5.60 -8.22
C GLN A 163 -6.39 -5.30 -9.70
N ASN A 164 -5.68 -4.23 -10.06
CA ASN A 164 -5.44 -3.92 -11.47
C ASN A 164 -4.70 -5.05 -12.18
N SER A 165 -3.84 -5.79 -11.50
CA SER A 165 -3.17 -6.98 -12.05
C SER A 165 -4.11 -8.19 -12.17
N VAL A 166 -5.12 -8.33 -11.30
CA VAL A 166 -6.11 -9.43 -11.33
C VAL A 166 -7.24 -9.15 -12.33
N VAL A 167 -7.73 -7.89 -12.39
CA VAL A 167 -8.74 -7.46 -13.39
C VAL A 167 -8.14 -7.46 -14.80
N ASN A 168 -6.84 -7.26 -14.91
CA ASN A 168 -6.07 -7.48 -16.14
C ASN A 168 -5.57 -8.93 -16.26
N GLY A 169 -6.39 -9.91 -15.96
CA GLY A 169 -6.10 -11.35 -16.06
C GLY A 169 -5.60 -11.87 -17.43
N SER A 170 -5.38 -10.96 -18.37
CA SER A 170 -4.37 -10.97 -19.44
C SER A 170 -3.70 -9.61 -19.42
N ARG A 171 -2.40 -9.54 -19.14
CA ARG A 171 -1.59 -8.35 -19.42
C ARG A 171 -1.94 -7.88 -20.82
N LYS A 172 -2.17 -6.57 -20.98
CA LYS A 172 -2.52 -6.03 -22.30
C LYS A 172 -1.42 -6.39 -23.27
N GLN A 173 -1.75 -7.19 -24.26
CA GLN A 173 -0.81 -7.62 -25.28
C GLN A 173 -0.55 -6.45 -26.24
N ILE A 174 0.69 -6.03 -26.36
CA ILE A 174 1.12 -4.99 -27.30
C ILE A 174 2.08 -5.60 -28.30
N ALA A 175 1.81 -5.38 -29.58
CA ALA A 175 2.76 -5.73 -30.63
C ALA A 175 3.61 -4.53 -31.02
N VAL A 176 4.91 -4.74 -31.17
CA VAL A 176 5.85 -3.77 -31.78
C VAL A 176 6.38 -4.37 -33.07
N VAL A 177 6.01 -3.75 -34.19
CA VAL A 177 6.40 -4.20 -35.54
C VAL A 177 7.46 -3.28 -36.12
N CYS A 178 8.63 -3.81 -36.47
CA CYS A 178 9.74 -3.04 -36.96
C CYS A 178 10.51 -3.79 -38.05
N THR A 179 10.86 -3.10 -39.16
CA THR A 179 11.69 -3.66 -40.25
C THR A 179 13.20 -3.61 -39.99
N THR A 180 13.64 -2.66 -39.19
CA THR A 180 15.07 -2.38 -38.99
C THR A 180 15.59 -2.94 -37.68
N GLY A 181 15.77 -4.25 -37.62
CA GLY A 181 16.61 -4.91 -36.62
C GLY A 181 16.23 -4.73 -35.13
N ARG A 182 16.81 -5.59 -34.30
CA ARG A 182 16.54 -5.71 -32.86
C ARG A 182 16.79 -4.43 -32.05
N GLY A 183 17.65 -3.51 -32.52
CA GLY A 183 18.03 -2.31 -31.77
C GLY A 183 16.90 -1.25 -31.67
N THR A 184 16.26 -0.93 -32.78
CA THR A 184 15.19 0.10 -32.81
C THR A 184 13.94 -0.39 -32.08
N ALA A 185 13.57 -1.66 -32.28
CA ALA A 185 12.45 -2.25 -31.56
C ALA A 185 12.71 -2.27 -30.04
N ALA A 186 13.93 -2.58 -29.59
CA ALA A 186 14.29 -2.56 -28.18
C ALA A 186 14.15 -1.16 -27.57
N MET A 187 14.50 -0.11 -28.27
CA MET A 187 14.31 1.28 -27.81
C MET A 187 12.83 1.63 -27.66
N ILE A 188 12.00 1.28 -28.65
CA ILE A 188 10.54 1.49 -28.59
C ILE A 188 9.94 0.72 -27.42
N ILE A 189 10.31 -0.54 -27.23
CA ILE A 189 9.84 -1.37 -26.12
C ILE A 189 10.24 -0.75 -24.77
N GLN A 190 11.46 -0.25 -24.65
CA GLN A 190 11.92 0.37 -23.41
C GLN A 190 11.12 1.64 -23.09
N GLN A 191 10.82 2.48 -24.08
CA GLN A 191 10.00 3.67 -23.91
C GLN A 191 8.54 3.32 -23.58
N LEU A 192 7.94 2.34 -24.28
CA LEU A 192 6.61 1.88 -23.97
C LEU A 192 6.50 1.32 -22.53
N ARG A 193 7.50 0.59 -22.07
CA ARG A 193 7.56 0.14 -20.66
C ARG A 193 7.69 1.29 -19.68
N ARG A 194 8.44 2.34 -20.03
CA ARG A 194 8.57 3.54 -19.19
C ARG A 194 7.23 4.28 -19.06
N ILE A 195 6.45 4.36 -20.15
CA ILE A 195 5.16 5.07 -20.18
C ILE A 195 4.03 4.23 -19.60
N LEU A 196 3.96 2.94 -19.97
CA LEU A 196 2.83 2.05 -19.67
C LEU A 196 3.06 1.17 -18.42
N GLY A 197 4.25 1.22 -17.86
CA GLY A 197 4.62 0.40 -16.71
C GLY A 197 4.83 -1.08 -17.04
N ASN A 198 4.73 -1.94 -16.02
CA ASN A 198 4.94 -3.38 -16.14
C ASN A 198 3.65 -4.18 -16.43
N ASP A 199 2.53 -3.48 -16.61
CA ASP A 199 1.19 -4.10 -16.78
C ASP A 199 0.88 -4.49 -18.23
N VAL A 200 1.91 -4.45 -19.09
CA VAL A 200 1.81 -4.79 -20.51
C VAL A 200 2.81 -5.87 -20.88
N ASP A 201 2.36 -6.83 -21.70
CA ASP A 201 3.23 -7.78 -22.37
C ASP A 201 3.49 -7.27 -23.78
N ILE A 202 4.76 -6.97 -24.06
CA ILE A 202 5.16 -6.40 -25.35
C ILE A 202 5.91 -7.48 -26.13
N THR A 203 5.35 -7.84 -27.27
CA THR A 203 5.96 -8.79 -28.19
C THR A 203 6.46 -8.06 -29.43
N GLN A 204 7.71 -8.35 -29.80
CA GLN A 204 8.34 -7.81 -30.99
C GLN A 204 8.11 -8.73 -32.19
N TYR A 205 7.78 -8.12 -33.33
CA TYR A 205 7.62 -8.81 -34.61
C TYR A 205 8.44 -8.14 -35.71
N SER A 206 8.89 -8.94 -36.67
CA SER A 206 9.20 -8.44 -38.01
C SER A 206 7.90 -8.18 -38.78
N GLU A 207 7.96 -7.40 -39.87
CA GLU A 207 6.80 -7.17 -40.74
C GLU A 207 6.27 -8.50 -41.32
N GLU A 208 7.17 -9.42 -41.65
CA GLU A 208 6.82 -10.74 -42.20
C GLU A 208 6.15 -11.64 -41.17
N ASP A 209 6.73 -11.73 -39.95
CA ASP A 209 6.21 -12.55 -38.86
C ASP A 209 4.85 -12.05 -38.36
N PHE A 210 4.68 -10.73 -38.29
CA PHE A 210 3.42 -10.12 -37.86
C PHE A 210 2.26 -10.43 -38.81
N ASN A 211 2.51 -10.45 -40.11
CA ASN A 211 1.50 -10.79 -41.12
C ASN A 211 1.05 -12.24 -41.08
N LEU A 212 1.82 -13.12 -40.42
CA LEU A 212 1.47 -14.54 -40.25
C LEU A 212 0.62 -14.81 -38.98
N ASP A 213 0.64 -13.91 -37.99
CA ASP A 213 0.00 -14.09 -36.68
C ASP A 213 -1.32 -13.31 -36.57
N LEU A 214 -2.19 -13.43 -37.57
CA LEU A 214 -3.42 -12.67 -37.75
C LEU A 214 -4.55 -12.99 -36.73
N ASN A 215 -4.34 -13.96 -35.84
CA ASN A 215 -5.38 -14.43 -34.92
C ASN A 215 -5.30 -13.88 -33.50
N GLN A 216 -4.35 -13.03 -33.19
CA GLN A 216 -4.15 -12.52 -31.86
C GLN A 216 -4.73 -11.10 -31.74
N ASP A 217 -5.64 -10.88 -30.78
CA ASP A 217 -6.20 -9.56 -30.45
C ASP A 217 -5.19 -8.80 -29.58
N TYR A 218 -4.61 -7.72 -30.11
CA TYR A 218 -3.72 -6.82 -29.37
C TYR A 218 -4.48 -5.63 -28.80
N PHE A 219 -4.06 -5.16 -27.64
CA PHE A 219 -4.55 -3.89 -27.09
C PHE A 219 -4.15 -2.71 -27.97
N ALA A 220 -2.92 -2.72 -28.46
CA ALA A 220 -2.40 -1.77 -29.44
C ALA A 220 -1.24 -2.39 -30.24
N ILE A 221 -1.07 -1.91 -31.47
CA ILE A 221 0.03 -2.31 -32.35
C ILE A 221 0.84 -1.07 -32.67
N PHE A 222 2.10 -1.01 -32.22
CA PHE A 222 3.02 0.05 -32.55
C PHE A 222 3.90 -0.39 -33.71
N THR A 223 4.01 0.45 -34.75
CA THR A 223 4.75 0.09 -35.94
C THR A 223 5.60 1.22 -36.46
N THR A 224 6.81 0.91 -36.95
CA THR A 224 7.67 1.88 -37.65
C THR A 224 7.44 1.90 -39.15
N VAL A 225 6.60 1.00 -39.65
CA VAL A 225 6.31 0.84 -41.08
C VAL A 225 4.81 0.85 -41.35
N PRO A 226 4.37 1.30 -42.53
CA PRO A 226 2.96 1.18 -42.91
C PRO A 226 2.57 -0.29 -43.02
N LEU A 227 1.73 -0.77 -42.08
CA LEU A 227 1.19 -2.12 -42.19
C LEU A 227 0.03 -2.15 -43.21
N LYS A 228 0.07 -3.09 -44.15
CA LYS A 228 -1.01 -3.31 -45.13
C LYS A 228 -2.24 -4.01 -44.51
N TYR A 229 -2.56 -3.67 -43.27
CA TYR A 229 -3.57 -4.37 -42.47
C TYR A 229 -4.91 -3.65 -42.54
N LYS A 230 -5.90 -4.23 -43.22
CA LYS A 230 -7.21 -3.58 -43.44
C LYS A 230 -8.31 -3.92 -42.42
N ASP A 231 -8.14 -4.96 -41.59
CA ASP A 231 -9.19 -5.47 -40.71
C ASP A 231 -8.74 -5.72 -39.27
N SER A 232 -7.85 -4.89 -38.70
CA SER A 232 -7.48 -5.08 -37.30
C SER A 232 -8.54 -4.48 -36.37
N LYS A 233 -9.04 -5.28 -35.42
CA LYS A 233 -9.82 -4.80 -34.29
C LYS A 233 -8.96 -3.96 -33.33
N SER A 234 -7.64 -4.06 -33.45
CA SER A 234 -6.65 -3.42 -32.60
C SER A 234 -6.19 -2.09 -33.22
N PRO A 235 -6.08 -1.01 -32.45
CA PRO A 235 -5.56 0.26 -32.96
C PRO A 235 -4.10 0.11 -33.40
N VAL A 236 -3.79 0.56 -34.62
CA VAL A 236 -2.44 0.59 -35.19
C VAL A 236 -1.89 2.00 -35.08
N ILE A 237 -0.78 2.17 -34.37
CA ILE A 237 -0.14 3.43 -34.10
C ILE A 237 1.22 3.43 -34.78
N GLN A 238 1.38 4.27 -35.81
CA GLN A 238 2.68 4.44 -36.47
C GLN A 238 3.54 5.38 -35.63
N VAL A 239 4.76 4.94 -35.32
CA VAL A 239 5.73 5.69 -34.52
C VAL A 239 7.03 5.90 -35.30
N ASN A 240 7.73 6.98 -35.04
CA ASN A 240 9.04 7.21 -35.57
C ASN A 240 10.10 6.36 -34.86
N HIS A 241 11.24 6.12 -35.51
CA HIS A 241 12.36 5.35 -34.94
C HIS A 241 12.96 5.97 -33.68
N LEU A 242 12.76 7.26 -33.47
CA LEU A 242 13.10 8.01 -32.26
C LEU A 242 11.80 8.62 -31.76
N PHE A 243 11.35 8.17 -30.60
CA PHE A 243 10.29 8.85 -29.85
C PHE A 243 10.91 10.14 -29.32
N ASP A 244 10.50 11.27 -29.85
CA ASP A 244 10.72 12.57 -29.24
C ASP A 244 9.64 12.75 -28.14
N ASP A 245 10.07 13.26 -26.97
CA ASP A 245 9.22 13.52 -25.81
C ASP A 245 8.11 14.54 -26.10
#